data_da66bb62a074de37fd7c20c97bf9a59f
#
_entry.id   da66bb62a074de37fd7c20c97bf9a59f
#
_cell.length_a   1.000
_cell.length_b   1.000
_cell.length_c   1.000
_cell.angle_alpha   90.00
_cell.angle_beta   90.00
_cell.angle_gamma   90.00
#
_symmetry.space_group_name_H-M   'P 1'
#
loop_
_entity.id
_entity.type
_entity.pdbx_description
1 polymer ?
#
loop_
_entity_poly.entity_id
_entity_poly.type
_entity_poly.pdbx_seq_one_letter_code
_entity_poly.pdbx_strand_id
1 'polypeptide(L)'
;GFANTSKPRTDRELIYDQIIEDLNYAKTYLKSGREVASSEIPCSGAAHTLLMRVYLQRAGYSLNCSSRQLTRPDDTTRKGYFEAVIKEWEALKAEGYHGFYAGGYEQLFKNYSQLTLDNQESLWEIAFEPNQGLKDNAGVWATYNGPLVDAPGSYPGTSSYMGRANA
;
A
#
# COMPACT_ATOMS: atom_id res chain seq x y z
N GLY A 1 -9.52 26.69 18.17
CA GLY A 1 -8.35 26.72 19.03
C GLY A 1 -7.67 25.38 19.02
N PHE A 2 -6.35 25.36 18.96
CA PHE A 2 -5.53 24.15 19.07
C PHE A 2 -5.53 23.66 20.54
N ALA A 3 -6.66 23.10 20.97
CA ALA A 3 -6.81 22.59 22.32
C ALA A 3 -6.04 21.28 22.42
N ASN A 4 -4.96 21.31 23.18
CA ASN A 4 -4.25 20.15 23.70
C ASN A 4 -3.71 19.15 22.66
N THR A 5 -2.61 19.52 21.99
CA THR A 5 -1.84 18.63 21.10
C THR A 5 -0.98 17.63 21.87
N SER A 6 -0.83 17.78 23.19
CA SER A 6 -0.03 16.90 24.05
C SER A 6 -0.91 15.73 24.53
N LYS A 7 -1.05 14.70 23.69
CA LYS A 7 -1.68 13.44 24.08
C LYS A 7 -0.61 12.40 24.42
N PRO A 8 -0.79 11.60 25.49
CA PRO A 8 0.09 10.47 25.74
C PRO A 8 -0.02 9.45 24.60
N ARG A 9 1.02 8.65 24.43
CA ARG A 9 1.01 7.55 23.47
C ARG A 9 -0.06 6.52 23.86
N THR A 10 -0.94 6.21 22.93
CA THR A 10 -1.96 5.17 23.11
C THR A 10 -1.31 3.79 23.06
N ASP A 11 -1.86 2.83 23.78
CA ASP A 11 -1.45 1.43 23.70
C ASP A 11 -1.61 0.94 22.25
N ARG A 12 -0.57 0.25 21.77
CA ARG A 12 -0.52 -0.26 20.40
C ARG A 12 -1.65 -1.25 20.10
N GLU A 13 -2.01 -2.08 21.05
CA GLU A 13 -3.05 -3.09 20.85
C GLU A 13 -4.43 -2.45 20.63
N LEU A 14 -4.73 -1.36 21.34
CA LEU A 14 -5.94 -0.57 21.10
C LEU A 14 -5.94 0.08 19.70
N ILE A 15 -4.78 0.47 19.21
CA ILE A 15 -4.65 1.00 17.84
C ILE A 15 -4.92 -0.11 16.82
N TYR A 16 -4.37 -1.31 17.03
CA TYR A 16 -4.66 -2.45 16.15
C TYR A 16 -6.14 -2.82 16.15
N ASP A 17 -6.80 -2.82 17.31
CA ASP A 17 -8.22 -3.10 17.40
C ASP A 17 -9.04 -2.09 16.59
N GLN A 18 -8.73 -0.79 16.70
CA GLN A 18 -9.39 0.24 15.90
C GLN A 18 -9.13 0.08 14.40
N ILE A 19 -7.89 -0.18 13.98
CA ILE A 19 -7.57 -0.40 12.57
C ILE A 19 -8.34 -1.61 12.01
N ILE A 20 -8.44 -2.69 12.78
CA ILE A 20 -9.16 -3.90 12.36
C ILE A 20 -10.66 -3.61 12.25
N GLU A 21 -11.23 -2.86 13.19
CA GLU A 21 -12.63 -2.43 13.14
C GLU A 21 -12.90 -1.59 11.90
N ASP A 22 -12.10 -0.55 11.66
CA ASP A 22 -12.22 0.35 10.52
C ASP A 22 -12.11 -0.40 9.18
N LEU A 23 -11.15 -1.33 9.07
CA LEU A 23 -10.96 -2.13 7.86
C LEU A 23 -12.09 -3.16 7.65
N ASN A 24 -12.64 -3.73 8.71
CA ASN A 24 -13.83 -4.60 8.62
C ASN A 24 -15.07 -3.81 8.16
N TYR A 25 -15.21 -2.57 8.62
CA TYR A 25 -16.22 -1.67 8.11
C TYR A 25 -15.98 -1.36 6.64
N ALA A 26 -14.76 -0.96 6.29
CA ALA A 26 -14.37 -0.60 4.93
C ALA A 26 -14.67 -1.74 3.93
N LYS A 27 -14.24 -2.98 4.21
CA LYS A 27 -14.50 -4.11 3.30
C LYS A 27 -15.98 -4.41 3.07
N THR A 28 -16.85 -4.01 4.01
CA THR A 28 -18.30 -4.24 3.91
C THR A 28 -18.99 -3.20 3.02
N TYR A 29 -18.49 -1.96 3.02
CA TYR A 29 -19.15 -0.84 2.35
C TYR A 29 -18.42 -0.34 1.10
N LEU A 30 -17.15 -0.67 0.92
CA LEU A 30 -16.45 -0.35 -0.31
C LEU A 30 -16.94 -1.24 -1.47
N LYS A 31 -16.91 -0.67 -2.66
CA LYS A 31 -17.16 -1.42 -3.90
C LYS A 31 -16.06 -2.45 -4.13
N SER A 32 -16.40 -3.52 -4.82
CA SER A 32 -15.41 -4.49 -5.29
C SER A 32 -14.44 -3.86 -6.32
N GLY A 33 -13.27 -4.45 -6.52
CA GLY A 33 -12.32 -4.00 -7.52
C GLY A 33 -12.90 -3.95 -8.94
N ARG A 34 -13.89 -4.77 -9.22
CA ARG A 34 -14.61 -4.80 -10.50
C ARG A 34 -15.49 -3.58 -10.75
N GLU A 35 -15.97 -2.94 -9.69
CA GLU A 35 -16.92 -1.83 -9.72
C GLU A 35 -16.25 -0.46 -9.61
N VAL A 36 -14.97 -0.40 -9.31
CA VAL A 36 -14.21 0.85 -9.27
C VAL A 36 -13.64 1.16 -10.65
N ALA A 37 -13.60 2.44 -10.98
CA ALA A 37 -13.16 2.89 -12.31
C ALA A 37 -11.64 2.86 -12.48
N SER A 38 -10.88 2.89 -11.38
CA SER A 38 -9.41 2.97 -11.40
C SER A 38 -8.84 2.43 -10.10
N SER A 39 -7.58 1.99 -10.12
CA SER A 39 -6.82 1.57 -8.93
C SER A 39 -6.55 2.69 -7.92
N GLU A 40 -6.80 3.95 -8.26
CA GLU A 40 -6.71 5.09 -7.34
C GLU A 40 -7.88 5.14 -6.35
N ILE A 41 -8.98 4.47 -6.66
CA ILE A 41 -10.17 4.39 -5.82
C ILE A 41 -10.07 3.15 -4.93
N PRO A 42 -10.05 3.32 -3.59
CA PRO A 42 -9.97 2.17 -2.71
C PRO A 42 -11.18 1.23 -2.91
N CYS A 43 -10.90 -0.08 -2.93
CA CYS A 43 -11.90 -1.13 -3.10
C CYS A 43 -11.91 -2.11 -1.91
N SER A 44 -12.88 -3.01 -1.85
CA SER A 44 -12.96 -4.06 -0.82
C SER A 44 -11.69 -4.92 -0.79
N GLY A 45 -11.11 -5.21 -1.97
CA GLY A 45 -9.85 -5.95 -2.09
C GLY A 45 -8.67 -5.28 -1.38
N ALA A 46 -8.59 -3.95 -1.43
CA ALA A 46 -7.60 -3.19 -0.67
C ALA A 46 -7.79 -3.37 0.85
N ALA A 47 -9.04 -3.32 1.33
CA ALA A 47 -9.33 -3.52 2.75
C ALA A 47 -8.98 -4.95 3.22
N HIS A 48 -9.29 -5.99 2.44
CA HIS A 48 -8.87 -7.38 2.71
C HIS A 48 -7.35 -7.50 2.81
N THR A 49 -6.63 -6.89 1.87
CA THR A 49 -5.15 -6.94 1.85
C THR A 49 -4.53 -6.20 3.03
N LEU A 50 -5.07 -5.05 3.40
CA LEU A 50 -4.61 -4.31 4.58
C LEU A 50 -4.89 -5.09 5.87
N LEU A 51 -6.05 -5.76 6.01
CA LEU A 51 -6.34 -6.64 7.14
C LEU A 51 -5.32 -7.77 7.25
N MET A 52 -4.98 -8.45 6.14
CA MET A 52 -3.95 -9.48 6.14
C MET A 52 -2.61 -8.94 6.64
N ARG A 53 -2.19 -7.77 6.17
CA ARG A 53 -0.95 -7.12 6.62
C ARG A 53 -0.99 -6.78 8.11
N VAL A 54 -2.09 -6.25 8.60
CA VAL A 54 -2.27 -5.88 10.02
C VAL A 54 -2.21 -7.11 10.91
N TYR A 55 -2.90 -8.21 10.56
CA TYR A 55 -2.85 -9.46 11.32
C TYR A 55 -1.44 -10.07 11.33
N LEU A 56 -0.74 -10.09 10.19
CA LEU A 56 0.65 -10.56 10.12
C LEU A 56 1.59 -9.71 10.99
N GLN A 57 1.44 -8.39 10.92
CA GLN A 57 2.22 -7.47 11.74
C GLN A 57 1.96 -7.69 13.24
N ARG A 58 0.69 -7.84 13.62
CA ARG A 58 0.27 -8.07 15.00
C ARG A 58 0.74 -9.44 15.53
N ALA A 59 0.83 -10.46 14.68
CA ALA A 59 1.36 -11.77 15.02
C ALA A 59 2.89 -11.80 15.21
N GLY A 60 3.59 -10.78 14.72
CA GLY A 60 5.05 -10.68 14.74
C GLY A 60 5.64 -10.16 16.04
N TYR A 61 6.97 -10.10 16.05
CA TYR A 61 7.69 -9.44 17.12
C TYR A 61 7.57 -7.93 17.04
N SER A 62 7.49 -7.31 18.20
CA SER A 62 7.45 -5.85 18.32
C SER A 62 8.13 -5.40 19.60
N LEU A 63 8.69 -4.19 19.58
CA LEU A 63 9.31 -3.60 20.75
C LEU A 63 8.22 -3.16 21.75
N ASN A 64 8.23 -3.75 22.94
CA ASN A 64 7.49 -3.22 24.07
C ASN A 64 8.24 -2.00 24.62
N CYS A 65 7.64 -0.82 24.50
CA CYS A 65 8.29 0.43 24.88
C CYS A 65 8.54 0.56 26.38
N SER A 66 7.74 -0.10 27.22
CA SER A 66 7.89 -0.05 28.67
C SER A 66 9.02 -0.97 29.16
N SER A 67 9.05 -2.21 28.68
CA SER A 67 10.08 -3.18 29.07
C SER A 67 11.35 -3.10 28.22
N ARG A 68 11.31 -2.41 27.07
CA ARG A 68 12.40 -2.35 26.07
C ARG A 68 12.80 -3.73 25.54
N GLN A 69 11.87 -4.69 25.59
CA GLN A 69 12.08 -6.04 25.11
C GLN A 69 11.29 -6.28 23.83
N LEU A 70 11.83 -7.10 22.93
CA LEU A 70 11.08 -7.64 21.79
C LEU A 70 10.11 -8.70 22.32
N THR A 71 8.83 -8.46 22.13
CA THR A 71 7.76 -9.37 22.55
C THR A 71 6.89 -9.74 21.35
N ARG A 72 6.25 -10.88 21.43
CA ARG A 72 5.22 -11.33 20.49
C ARG A 72 4.03 -11.90 21.27
N PRO A 73 2.85 -12.00 20.69
CA PRO A 73 1.75 -12.74 21.30
C PRO A 73 2.11 -14.21 21.52
N ASP A 74 1.41 -14.87 22.41
CA ASP A 74 1.51 -16.33 22.60
C ASP A 74 1.11 -17.09 21.32
N ASP A 75 1.47 -18.39 21.26
CA ASP A 75 1.28 -19.17 20.05
C ASP A 75 -0.20 -19.40 19.69
N THR A 76 -1.09 -19.42 20.68
CA THR A 76 -2.54 -19.54 20.46
C THR A 76 -3.09 -18.29 19.80
N THR A 77 -2.76 -17.12 20.35
CA THR A 77 -3.15 -15.82 19.80
C THR A 77 -2.60 -15.63 18.38
N ARG A 78 -1.33 -15.99 18.17
CA ARG A 78 -0.71 -15.91 16.82
C ARG A 78 -1.40 -16.82 15.82
N LYS A 79 -1.76 -18.03 16.20
CA LYS A 79 -2.52 -18.95 15.35
C LYS A 79 -3.84 -18.32 14.91
N GLY A 80 -4.56 -17.68 15.82
CA GLY A 80 -5.79 -16.95 15.48
C GLY A 80 -5.57 -15.83 14.44
N TYR A 81 -4.47 -15.09 14.54
CA TYR A 81 -4.12 -14.08 13.52
C TYR A 81 -3.79 -14.70 12.16
N PHE A 82 -3.07 -15.82 12.11
CA PHE A 82 -2.80 -16.50 10.86
C PHE A 82 -4.06 -17.09 10.21
N GLU A 83 -4.97 -17.61 11.01
CA GLU A 83 -6.29 -18.07 10.54
C GLU A 83 -7.11 -16.91 9.97
N ALA A 84 -7.06 -15.74 10.60
CA ALA A 84 -7.68 -14.54 10.09
C ALA A 84 -7.07 -14.10 8.74
N VAL A 85 -5.75 -14.16 8.57
CA VAL A 85 -5.09 -13.88 7.28
C VAL A 85 -5.59 -14.84 6.20
N ILE A 86 -5.66 -16.14 6.47
CA ILE A 86 -6.16 -17.13 5.51
C ILE A 86 -7.61 -16.83 5.12
N LYS A 87 -8.45 -16.50 6.09
CA LYS A 87 -9.85 -16.13 5.84
C LYS A 87 -9.99 -14.92 4.94
N GLU A 88 -9.21 -13.85 5.18
CA GLU A 88 -9.23 -12.66 4.33
C GLU A 88 -8.71 -12.96 2.91
N TRP A 89 -7.69 -13.80 2.80
CA TRP A 89 -7.18 -14.25 1.50
C TRP A 89 -8.23 -15.07 0.72
N GLU A 90 -8.90 -16.01 1.38
CA GLU A 90 -9.95 -16.81 0.74
C GLU A 90 -11.12 -15.95 0.27
N ALA A 91 -11.50 -14.95 1.08
CA ALA A 91 -12.54 -13.99 0.71
C ALA A 91 -12.15 -13.17 -0.52
N LEU A 92 -10.93 -12.62 -0.55
CA LEU A 92 -10.40 -11.90 -1.69
C LEU A 92 -10.37 -12.76 -2.96
N LYS A 93 -9.92 -14.01 -2.84
CA LYS A 93 -9.94 -14.95 -3.98
C LYS A 93 -11.36 -15.25 -4.47
N ALA A 94 -12.31 -15.35 -3.57
CA ALA A 94 -13.71 -15.64 -3.92
C ALA A 94 -14.36 -14.50 -4.71
N GLU A 95 -13.89 -13.26 -4.59
CA GLU A 95 -14.32 -12.15 -5.45
C GLU A 95 -13.99 -12.39 -6.93
N GLY A 96 -12.95 -13.17 -7.23
CA GLY A 96 -12.60 -13.63 -8.57
C GLY A 96 -12.22 -12.52 -9.55
N TYR A 97 -11.74 -11.39 -9.04
CA TYR A 97 -11.36 -10.23 -9.84
C TYR A 97 -9.86 -9.93 -9.80
N HIS A 98 -9.31 -9.81 -8.59
CA HIS A 98 -7.89 -9.52 -8.42
C HIS A 98 -7.01 -10.74 -8.72
N GLY A 99 -5.90 -10.50 -9.38
CA GLY A 99 -4.93 -11.52 -9.76
C GLY A 99 -3.73 -10.90 -10.45
N PHE A 100 -2.77 -11.73 -10.82
CA PHE A 100 -1.62 -11.26 -11.59
C PHE A 100 -2.03 -10.72 -12.95
N TYR A 101 -1.37 -9.64 -13.36
CA TYR A 101 -1.64 -8.99 -14.65
C TYR A 101 -1.41 -9.97 -15.81
N ALA A 102 -2.42 -10.12 -16.66
CA ALA A 102 -2.40 -11.09 -17.75
C ALA A 102 -1.28 -10.83 -18.79
N GLY A 103 -0.86 -9.58 -18.95
CA GLY A 103 0.24 -9.18 -19.82
C GLY A 103 1.63 -9.49 -19.29
N GLY A 104 1.72 -10.01 -18.06
CA GLY A 104 2.97 -10.37 -17.40
C GLY A 104 3.71 -9.21 -16.73
N TYR A 105 4.71 -9.57 -15.96
CA TYR A 105 5.46 -8.66 -15.09
C TYR A 105 6.10 -7.48 -15.84
N GLU A 106 6.77 -7.74 -16.94
CA GLU A 106 7.44 -6.71 -17.74
C GLU A 106 6.44 -5.67 -18.28
N GLN A 107 5.31 -6.14 -18.79
CA GLN A 107 4.30 -5.25 -19.35
C GLN A 107 3.61 -4.40 -18.27
N LEU A 108 3.43 -4.95 -17.07
CA LEU A 108 2.90 -4.20 -15.93
C LEU A 108 3.75 -2.96 -15.63
N PHE A 109 5.08 -3.11 -15.56
CA PHE A 109 5.98 -1.98 -15.32
C PHE A 109 6.05 -1.00 -16.50
N LYS A 110 5.96 -1.48 -17.74
CA LYS A 110 5.83 -0.62 -18.91
C LYS A 110 4.55 0.23 -18.85
N ASN A 111 3.46 -0.36 -18.41
CA ASN A 111 2.20 0.34 -18.22
C ASN A 111 2.33 1.47 -17.19
N TYR A 112 2.98 1.23 -16.05
CA TYR A 112 3.23 2.29 -15.07
C TYR A 112 4.05 3.44 -15.64
N SER A 113 5.07 3.16 -16.45
CA SER A 113 5.85 4.19 -17.14
C SER A 113 5.04 5.00 -18.16
N GLN A 114 3.94 4.44 -18.65
CA GLN A 114 3.01 5.07 -19.59
C GLN A 114 1.77 5.67 -18.92
N LEU A 115 1.74 5.71 -17.58
CA LEU A 115 0.59 6.14 -16.78
C LEU A 115 -0.69 5.33 -17.06
N THR A 116 -0.52 4.07 -17.45
CA THR A 116 -1.63 3.13 -17.62
C THR A 116 -1.82 2.38 -16.30
N LEU A 117 -2.89 2.72 -15.59
CA LEU A 117 -3.22 2.09 -14.30
C LEU A 117 -3.89 0.74 -14.54
N ASP A 118 -3.51 -0.25 -13.73
CA ASP A 118 -4.12 -1.56 -13.69
C ASP A 118 -4.84 -1.76 -12.34
N ASN A 119 -6.09 -2.16 -12.39
CA ASN A 119 -6.91 -2.42 -11.20
C ASN A 119 -7.15 -3.91 -10.92
N GLN A 120 -6.50 -4.81 -11.64
CA GLN A 120 -6.56 -6.26 -11.38
C GLN A 120 -5.45 -6.72 -10.43
N GLU A 121 -4.20 -6.40 -10.74
CA GLU A 121 -3.06 -6.72 -9.87
C GLU A 121 -2.88 -5.66 -8.79
N SER A 122 -3.03 -4.40 -9.14
CA SER A 122 -2.98 -3.31 -8.18
C SER A 122 -4.33 -3.14 -7.48
N LEU A 123 -4.32 -3.30 -6.18
CA LEU A 123 -5.51 -3.21 -5.33
C LEU A 123 -5.87 -1.78 -4.95
N TRP A 124 -4.88 -0.93 -4.79
CA TRP A 124 -5.01 0.49 -4.53
C TRP A 124 -3.68 1.20 -4.73
N GLU A 125 -3.69 2.24 -5.53
CA GLU A 125 -2.52 3.05 -5.89
C GLU A 125 -2.74 4.51 -5.53
N ILE A 126 -1.63 5.19 -5.26
CA ILE A 126 -1.59 6.64 -5.21
C ILE A 126 -0.84 7.10 -6.46
N ALA A 127 -1.58 7.51 -7.49
CA ALA A 127 -0.98 8.05 -8.70
C ALA A 127 -0.53 9.50 -8.49
N PHE A 128 0.60 9.84 -9.09
CA PHE A 128 1.16 11.18 -9.06
C PHE A 128 1.16 11.73 -10.47
N GLU A 129 0.41 12.79 -10.70
CA GLU A 129 0.38 13.50 -11.97
C GLU A 129 1.37 14.66 -11.96
N PRO A 130 2.24 14.80 -12.99
CA PRO A 130 3.07 15.99 -13.14
C PRO A 130 2.16 17.16 -13.50
N ASN A 131 1.85 18.01 -12.55
CA ASN A 131 1.10 19.23 -12.79
C ASN A 131 1.99 20.23 -13.52
N GLN A 132 1.56 20.70 -14.70
CA GLN A 132 2.25 21.72 -15.46
C GLN A 132 2.37 23.01 -14.63
N GLY A 133 3.55 23.23 -14.06
CA GLY A 133 3.85 24.42 -13.26
C GLY A 133 4.29 24.17 -11.82
N LEU A 134 4.02 22.99 -11.26
CA LEU A 134 4.51 22.59 -9.95
C LEU A 134 5.43 21.38 -10.13
N LYS A 135 6.72 21.63 -10.26
CA LYS A 135 7.76 20.62 -10.51
C LYS A 135 7.88 19.53 -9.44
N ASP A 136 7.25 19.74 -8.29
CA ASP A 136 7.41 18.91 -7.11
C ASP A 136 6.27 17.90 -6.88
N ASN A 137 5.25 17.87 -7.74
CA ASN A 137 4.08 17.00 -7.57
C ASN A 137 4.18 15.64 -8.30
N ALA A 138 5.20 15.43 -9.12
CA ALA A 138 5.48 14.13 -9.68
C ALA A 138 6.16 13.25 -8.62
N GLY A 139 5.70 12.02 -8.45
CA GLY A 139 6.29 11.08 -7.49
C GLY A 139 7.80 10.93 -7.67
N VAL A 140 8.56 11.16 -6.62
CA VAL A 140 10.03 11.14 -6.65
C VAL A 140 10.66 9.75 -6.64
N TRP A 141 9.88 8.71 -6.32
CA TRP A 141 10.39 7.34 -6.17
C TRP A 141 11.05 6.79 -7.44
N ALA A 142 10.43 7.00 -8.59
CA ALA A 142 10.98 6.57 -9.87
C ALA A 142 12.27 7.33 -10.21
N THR A 143 12.33 8.62 -9.87
CA THR A 143 13.51 9.46 -10.07
C THR A 143 14.72 8.98 -9.29
N TYR A 144 14.51 8.45 -8.06
CA TYR A 144 15.59 7.96 -7.21
C TYR A 144 16.00 6.51 -7.52
N ASN A 145 15.15 5.73 -8.15
CA ASN A 145 15.39 4.31 -8.43
C ASN A 145 15.86 4.01 -9.86
N GLY A 146 15.85 4.99 -10.75
CA GLY A 146 16.37 4.85 -12.11
C GLY A 146 17.90 4.95 -12.22
N PRO A 147 18.48 4.62 -13.36
CA PRO A 147 19.91 4.79 -13.60
C PRO A 147 20.33 6.26 -13.49
N LEU A 148 21.51 6.49 -12.94
CA LEU A 148 22.13 7.82 -12.91
C LEU A 148 22.49 8.24 -14.33
N VAL A 149 22.17 9.47 -14.69
CA VAL A 149 22.64 10.10 -15.93
C VAL A 149 23.63 11.19 -15.58
N ASP A 150 24.80 11.16 -16.25
CA ASP A 150 25.89 12.09 -16.00
C ASP A 150 25.63 13.49 -16.62
N ALA A 151 24.72 13.55 -17.60
CA ALA A 151 24.36 14.81 -18.26
C ALA A 151 22.85 14.90 -18.49
N PRO A 152 22.23 16.09 -18.26
CA PRO A 152 20.84 16.32 -18.58
C PRO A 152 20.57 16.07 -20.08
N GLY A 153 19.47 15.36 -20.37
CA GLY A 153 19.08 15.06 -21.75
C GLY A 153 19.79 13.88 -22.41
N SER A 154 20.64 13.15 -21.67
CA SER A 154 21.30 11.92 -22.19
C SER A 154 20.31 10.81 -22.57
N TYR A 155 19.09 10.84 -22.03
CA TYR A 155 18.01 9.92 -22.37
C TYR A 155 16.75 10.69 -22.73
N PRO A 156 15.93 10.21 -23.67
CA PRO A 156 14.64 10.79 -23.99
C PRO A 156 13.75 10.92 -22.73
N GLY A 157 13.20 12.10 -22.50
CA GLY A 157 12.35 12.37 -21.32
C GLY A 157 13.09 12.82 -20.07
N THR A 158 14.42 12.83 -20.04
CA THR A 158 15.17 13.49 -18.96
C THR A 158 15.16 14.99 -19.16
N SER A 159 14.47 15.70 -18.28
CA SER A 159 14.57 17.17 -18.22
C SER A 159 15.89 17.57 -17.56
N SER A 160 16.17 18.88 -17.53
CA SER A 160 17.37 19.53 -16.98
C SER A 160 17.76 19.18 -15.53
N TYR A 161 17.23 18.14 -14.98
CA TYR A 161 17.66 17.59 -13.69
C TYR A 161 18.78 16.57 -13.92
N MET A 162 19.87 16.70 -13.17
CA MET A 162 20.79 15.60 -12.91
C MET A 162 20.04 14.59 -12.03
N GLY A 163 19.19 13.80 -12.65
CA GLY A 163 18.33 12.85 -12.02
C GLY A 163 18.48 11.49 -12.64
N ARG A 164 18.08 10.49 -11.91
CA ARG A 164 18.00 9.12 -12.41
C ARG A 164 16.97 9.08 -13.54
N ALA A 165 17.33 8.52 -14.68
CA ALA A 165 16.37 8.25 -15.72
C ALA A 165 15.34 7.24 -15.20
N ASN A 166 14.07 7.51 -15.44
CA ASN A 166 13.04 6.48 -15.29
C ASN A 166 13.27 5.45 -16.39
N ALA A 167 13.54 4.22 -15.99
CA ALA A 167 13.71 3.10 -16.91
C ALA A 167 12.36 2.65 -17.44
#